data_64e36d913e0d40bf0b25bed567faeb21
#
_entry.id   64e36d913e0d40bf0b25bed567faeb21
#
_cell.length_a   1.000
_cell.length_b   1.000
_cell.length_c   1.000
_cell.angle_alpha   90.00
_cell.angle_beta   90.00
_cell.angle_gamma   90.00
#
_symmetry.space_group_name_H-M   'P 1'
#
loop_
_entity.id
_entity.type
_entity.pdbx_description
1 polymer ?
#
loop_
_entity_poly.entity_id
_entity_poly.type
_entity_poly.pdbx_seq_one_letter_code
_entity_poly.pdbx_strand_id
1 'polypeptide(L)'
;MLEDKIMTHYIDLEPLPLITLGIPVKNRAWCIDKVLKAIEDLDYPKNKIKIIFVDDYSKDGTYETITSWTQKNKSKFHGIRVIRERSNIPKARNLCIKHMEGKYILFWDSDVIPPESLLKKMIEIMEKQDDIGIIGADYFYNSYLKEASNKTNVNIETHAIYMGFTLIKRKILDLISGFNEDLTVGEDTDFCIRVKENTKFKILWSPEPVLHLKREEDLRKGVTGLLKWLKFNFYTRGEDYAITFKNLPRLLKIRIIYYLLLPQIFIVTPIMVYQLTFTPTISSLLVLITYLTYLAPGMYLEVKGSTLKRGLVRFFRFNMPTGIALSYGIIFHLMKSIFRKRG
;
A
#
# COMPACT_ATOMS: atom_id res chain seq x y z
N MET A 1 22.09 38.81 17.16
CA MET A 1 21.74 38.12 18.43
C MET A 1 20.34 37.57 18.35
N LEU A 2 20.04 36.67 17.38
CA LEU A 2 18.78 35.91 17.24
C LEU A 2 18.99 34.62 16.44
N GLU A 3 20.25 34.22 16.21
CA GLU A 3 20.60 33.01 15.43
C GLU A 3 20.92 31.74 16.23
N ASP A 4 20.82 31.79 17.58
CA ASP A 4 21.30 30.70 18.43
C ASP A 4 20.22 29.91 19.18
N LYS A 5 19.02 29.75 18.61
CA LYS A 5 17.95 28.97 19.26
C LYS A 5 17.22 27.93 18.35
N ILE A 6 17.91 27.37 17.40
CA ILE A 6 17.46 26.09 16.79
C ILE A 6 18.53 25.02 17.13
N MET A 7 18.78 24.84 18.40
CA MET A 7 19.34 23.56 18.84
C MET A 7 18.21 22.52 18.76
N THR A 8 18.20 21.78 17.67
CA THR A 8 17.46 20.53 17.56
C THR A 8 17.82 19.66 18.73
N HIS A 9 16.93 19.55 19.71
CA HIS A 9 17.03 18.54 20.77
C HIS A 9 16.90 17.18 20.09
N TYR A 10 18.00 16.63 19.59
CA TYR A 10 18.13 15.20 19.39
C TYR A 10 18.01 14.58 20.79
N ILE A 11 16.85 14.03 21.10
CA ILE A 11 16.72 13.13 22.22
C ILE A 11 17.52 11.90 21.82
N ASP A 12 18.68 11.71 22.42
CA ASP A 12 19.41 10.45 22.30
C ASP A 12 18.52 9.35 22.91
N LEU A 13 17.82 8.64 22.02
CA LEU A 13 17.11 7.42 22.39
C LEU A 13 18.17 6.34 22.63
N GLU A 14 18.71 6.32 23.80
CA GLU A 14 19.64 5.27 24.23
C GLU A 14 18.93 4.30 25.21
N PRO A 15 19.00 3.01 24.89
CA PRO A 15 19.55 2.36 23.70
C PRO A 15 18.50 2.22 22.58
N LEU A 16 18.88 2.56 21.33
CA LEU A 16 18.04 2.35 20.15
C LEU A 16 17.52 0.90 20.08
N PRO A 17 16.23 0.68 19.75
CA PRO A 17 15.64 -0.65 19.74
C PRO A 17 16.20 -1.55 18.64
N LEU A 18 16.19 -2.86 18.88
CA LEU A 18 16.39 -3.86 17.82
C LEU A 18 15.20 -3.84 16.87
N ILE A 19 15.46 -3.81 15.57
CA ILE A 19 14.46 -3.83 14.52
C ILE A 19 14.71 -4.97 13.53
N THR A 20 13.65 -5.37 12.83
CA THR A 20 13.73 -6.29 11.71
C THR A 20 13.36 -5.57 10.40
N LEU A 21 14.16 -5.71 9.36
CA LEU A 21 13.81 -5.36 8.00
C LEU A 21 13.23 -6.60 7.31
N GLY A 22 11.98 -6.55 6.86
CA GLY A 22 11.33 -7.61 6.11
C GLY A 22 11.24 -7.24 4.63
N ILE A 23 11.93 -7.97 3.76
CA ILE A 23 12.15 -7.62 2.35
C ILE A 23 11.66 -8.75 1.45
N PRO A 24 10.39 -8.74 1.01
CA PRO A 24 9.92 -9.60 -0.07
C PRO A 24 10.63 -9.26 -1.38
N VAL A 25 11.07 -10.27 -2.13
CA VAL A 25 11.79 -10.05 -3.38
C VAL A 25 11.43 -11.06 -4.44
N LYS A 26 11.30 -10.60 -5.69
CA LYS A 26 11.13 -11.45 -6.87
C LYS A 26 11.60 -10.71 -8.13
N ASN A 27 12.61 -11.28 -8.81
CA ASN A 27 13.13 -10.77 -10.08
C ASN A 27 13.46 -9.26 -10.02
N ARG A 28 14.46 -8.90 -9.20
CA ARG A 28 14.90 -7.53 -8.95
C ARG A 28 16.34 -7.27 -9.32
N ALA A 29 16.99 -8.14 -10.14
CA ALA A 29 18.37 -7.95 -10.56
C ALA A 29 18.67 -6.55 -11.12
N TRP A 30 17.67 -5.91 -11.76
CA TRP A 30 17.78 -4.56 -12.32
C TRP A 30 17.94 -3.43 -11.28
N CYS A 31 17.60 -3.66 -10.00
CA CYS A 31 17.64 -2.62 -8.97
C CYS A 31 18.11 -3.09 -7.60
N ILE A 32 18.30 -4.39 -7.39
CA ILE A 32 18.58 -4.93 -6.05
C ILE A 32 19.86 -4.36 -5.44
N ASP A 33 20.90 -4.12 -6.24
CA ASP A 33 22.16 -3.54 -5.75
C ASP A 33 21.94 -2.15 -5.12
N LYS A 34 21.02 -1.34 -5.69
CA LYS A 34 20.66 -0.02 -5.14
C LYS A 34 19.98 -0.15 -3.78
N VAL A 35 19.10 -1.15 -3.62
CA VAL A 35 18.42 -1.43 -2.35
C VAL A 35 19.40 -1.93 -1.30
N LEU A 36 20.30 -2.87 -1.66
CA LEU A 36 21.33 -3.37 -0.75
C LEU A 36 22.27 -2.25 -0.29
N LYS A 37 22.66 -1.35 -1.20
CA LYS A 37 23.42 -0.14 -0.86
C LYS A 37 22.65 0.77 0.09
N ALA A 38 21.36 1.04 -0.17
CA ALA A 38 20.53 1.85 0.70
C ALA A 38 20.38 1.26 2.13
N ILE A 39 20.37 -0.08 2.26
CA ILE A 39 20.39 -0.75 3.58
C ILE A 39 21.73 -0.48 4.29
N GLU A 40 22.85 -0.49 3.59
CA GLU A 40 24.16 -0.17 4.16
C GLU A 40 24.25 1.31 4.59
N ASP A 41 23.59 2.21 3.86
CA ASP A 41 23.63 3.65 4.07
C ASP A 41 22.64 4.14 5.14
N LEU A 42 21.73 3.30 5.67
CA LEU A 42 20.80 3.70 6.74
C LEU A 42 21.53 4.35 7.94
N ASP A 43 21.06 5.50 8.40
CA ASP A 43 21.46 6.12 9.68
C ASP A 43 20.82 5.37 10.85
N TYR A 44 21.29 4.12 11.05
CA TYR A 44 20.87 3.27 12.15
C TYR A 44 21.98 2.26 12.48
N PRO A 45 22.25 1.94 13.77
CA PRO A 45 23.29 0.98 14.16
C PRO A 45 23.03 -0.39 13.52
N LYS A 46 23.96 -0.86 12.72
CA LYS A 46 23.80 -2.12 11.95
C LYS A 46 23.65 -3.34 12.88
N ASN A 47 24.30 -3.34 14.04
CA ASN A 47 24.18 -4.37 15.09
C ASN A 47 22.81 -4.36 15.79
N LYS A 48 21.94 -3.39 15.50
CA LYS A 48 20.53 -3.31 15.93
C LYS A 48 19.54 -3.61 14.78
N ILE A 49 20.04 -4.07 13.64
CA ILE A 49 19.22 -4.43 12.47
C ILE A 49 19.32 -5.93 12.21
N LYS A 50 18.18 -6.62 12.24
CA LYS A 50 18.02 -7.94 11.64
C LYS A 50 17.41 -7.79 10.25
N ILE A 51 17.89 -8.53 9.26
CA ILE A 51 17.39 -8.48 7.89
C ILE A 51 16.83 -9.86 7.51
N ILE A 52 15.66 -9.87 6.90
CA ILE A 52 15.03 -11.08 6.38
C ILE A 52 14.62 -10.81 4.93
N PHE A 53 15.32 -11.46 4.00
CA PHE A 53 14.93 -11.53 2.60
C PHE A 53 14.05 -12.77 2.37
N VAL A 54 12.94 -12.60 1.65
CA VAL A 54 12.10 -13.72 1.19
C VAL A 54 12.02 -13.68 -0.32
N ASP A 55 12.79 -14.58 -0.97
CA ASP A 55 12.86 -14.70 -2.42
C ASP A 55 11.83 -15.69 -2.95
N ASP A 56 10.88 -15.21 -3.77
CA ASP A 56 9.93 -16.05 -4.49
C ASP A 56 10.56 -16.64 -5.77
N TYR A 57 11.59 -17.47 -5.60
CA TYR A 57 12.28 -18.18 -6.67
C TYR A 57 12.64 -17.28 -7.87
N SER A 58 13.35 -16.20 -7.62
CA SER A 58 13.91 -15.33 -8.67
C SER A 58 14.77 -16.12 -9.66
N LYS A 59 14.69 -15.73 -10.95
CA LYS A 59 15.37 -16.42 -12.08
C LYS A 59 16.34 -15.52 -12.82
N ASP A 60 16.56 -14.28 -12.35
CA ASP A 60 17.29 -13.23 -13.02
C ASP A 60 18.64 -12.89 -12.35
N GLY A 61 19.10 -13.70 -11.38
CA GLY A 61 20.32 -13.45 -10.62
C GLY A 61 20.10 -12.71 -9.29
N THR A 62 18.86 -12.29 -8.97
CA THR A 62 18.53 -11.58 -7.72
C THR A 62 18.93 -12.37 -6.47
N TYR A 63 18.62 -13.67 -6.42
CA TYR A 63 18.92 -14.52 -5.27
C TYR A 63 20.43 -14.65 -5.02
N GLU A 64 21.18 -14.86 -6.07
CA GLU A 64 22.63 -15.01 -6.05
C GLU A 64 23.30 -13.71 -5.58
N THR A 65 22.82 -12.56 -6.04
CA THR A 65 23.29 -11.23 -5.62
C THR A 65 23.04 -11.02 -4.12
N ILE A 66 21.83 -11.29 -3.62
CA ILE A 66 21.48 -11.17 -2.19
C ILE A 66 22.34 -12.12 -1.36
N THR A 67 22.51 -13.35 -1.79
CA THR A 67 23.30 -14.37 -1.06
C THR A 67 24.77 -13.96 -0.96
N SER A 68 25.38 -13.49 -2.04
CA SER A 68 26.73 -12.98 -2.07
C SER A 68 26.93 -11.76 -1.16
N TRP A 69 25.98 -10.81 -1.22
CA TRP A 69 25.98 -9.64 -0.35
C TRP A 69 25.83 -10.04 1.14
N THR A 70 24.96 -11.00 1.45
CA THR A 70 24.77 -11.53 2.80
C THR A 70 26.05 -12.10 3.37
N GLN A 71 26.79 -12.89 2.60
CA GLN A 71 28.07 -13.48 3.05
C GLN A 71 29.09 -12.41 3.42
N LYS A 72 29.15 -11.31 2.65
CA LYS A 72 30.09 -10.19 2.89
C LYS A 72 29.70 -9.33 4.10
N ASN A 73 28.39 -9.26 4.44
CA ASN A 73 27.88 -8.30 5.41
C ASN A 73 27.34 -8.93 6.71
N LYS A 74 27.26 -10.27 6.82
CA LYS A 74 26.65 -10.95 7.97
C LYS A 74 27.21 -10.55 9.35
N SER A 75 28.49 -10.19 9.43
CA SER A 75 29.12 -9.77 10.68
C SER A 75 28.82 -8.33 11.10
N LYS A 76 28.31 -7.49 10.19
CA LYS A 76 28.01 -6.10 10.46
C LYS A 76 26.62 -5.92 11.11
N PHE A 77 25.66 -6.78 10.75
CA PHE A 77 24.28 -6.70 11.19
C PHE A 77 24.00 -7.63 12.38
N HIS A 78 22.94 -7.37 13.11
CA HIS A 78 22.50 -8.27 14.19
C HIS A 78 22.25 -9.69 13.65
N GLY A 79 21.72 -9.79 12.43
CA GLY A 79 21.57 -11.05 11.72
C GLY A 79 20.98 -10.81 10.33
N ILE A 80 21.34 -11.70 9.40
CA ILE A 80 20.78 -11.70 8.05
C ILE A 80 20.26 -13.09 7.73
N ARG A 81 19.01 -13.19 7.30
CA ARG A 81 18.39 -14.45 6.88
C ARG A 81 17.86 -14.33 5.45
N VAL A 82 18.20 -15.28 4.60
CA VAL A 82 17.64 -15.39 3.25
C VAL A 82 16.78 -16.64 3.20
N ILE A 83 15.51 -16.46 2.88
CA ILE A 83 14.52 -17.54 2.72
C ILE A 83 14.18 -17.62 1.24
N ARG A 84 14.28 -18.79 0.63
CA ARG A 84 13.85 -19.02 -0.76
C ARG A 84 12.62 -19.91 -0.74
N GLU A 85 11.44 -19.31 -0.91
CA GLU A 85 10.17 -20.02 -0.79
C GLU A 85 9.14 -19.43 -1.76
N ARG A 86 8.36 -20.31 -2.42
CA ARG A 86 7.24 -19.87 -3.26
C ARG A 86 6.20 -19.16 -2.43
N SER A 87 6.00 -17.89 -2.74
CA SER A 87 5.13 -17.02 -1.96
C SER A 87 4.51 -15.92 -2.82
N ASN A 88 3.27 -15.54 -2.50
CA ASN A 88 2.77 -14.22 -2.84
C ASN A 88 3.30 -13.19 -1.82
N ILE A 89 3.00 -11.91 -2.03
CA ILE A 89 3.48 -10.82 -1.17
C ILE A 89 3.03 -10.99 0.29
N PRO A 90 1.73 -11.25 0.61
CA PRO A 90 1.31 -11.44 2.00
C PRO A 90 2.00 -12.63 2.68
N LYS A 91 2.17 -13.76 2.01
CA LYS A 91 2.90 -14.91 2.55
C LYS A 91 4.38 -14.58 2.81
N ALA A 92 5.02 -13.86 1.90
CA ALA A 92 6.40 -13.43 2.11
C ALA A 92 6.53 -12.50 3.33
N ARG A 93 5.59 -11.56 3.52
CA ARG A 93 5.56 -10.70 4.72
C ARG A 93 5.28 -11.51 5.99
N ASN A 94 4.40 -12.51 5.95
CA ASN A 94 4.15 -13.40 7.10
C ASN A 94 5.40 -14.23 7.46
N LEU A 95 6.17 -14.67 6.47
CA LEU A 95 7.48 -15.32 6.72
C LEU A 95 8.46 -14.35 7.40
N CYS A 96 8.47 -13.07 7.03
CA CYS A 96 9.25 -12.06 7.74
C CYS A 96 8.77 -11.90 9.19
N ILE A 97 7.46 -11.83 9.43
CA ILE A 97 6.88 -11.75 10.79
C ILE A 97 7.29 -12.96 11.63
N LYS A 98 7.18 -14.17 11.08
CA LYS A 98 7.53 -15.41 11.76
C LYS A 98 8.97 -15.44 12.28
N HIS A 99 9.89 -14.77 11.60
CA HIS A 99 11.30 -14.77 11.92
C HIS A 99 11.82 -13.43 12.46
N MET A 100 10.90 -12.48 12.73
CA MET A 100 11.28 -11.16 13.24
C MET A 100 11.83 -11.23 14.67
N GLU A 101 12.74 -10.32 14.96
CA GLU A 101 13.25 -10.01 16.29
C GLU A 101 13.13 -8.51 16.56
N GLY A 102 13.13 -8.13 17.85
CA GLY A 102 13.06 -6.73 18.23
C GLY A 102 11.65 -6.17 18.35
N LYS A 103 11.58 -4.86 18.60
CA LYS A 103 10.34 -4.12 18.92
C LYS A 103 9.52 -3.77 17.69
N TYR A 104 10.17 -3.64 16.52
CA TYR A 104 9.59 -3.19 15.25
C TYR A 104 9.96 -4.10 14.10
N ILE A 105 9.06 -4.17 13.09
CA ILE A 105 9.40 -4.63 11.75
C ILE A 105 9.19 -3.48 10.77
N LEU A 106 10.17 -3.26 9.90
CA LEU A 106 10.05 -2.41 8.72
C LEU A 106 9.86 -3.29 7.50
N PHE A 107 8.70 -3.25 6.88
CA PHE A 107 8.54 -3.81 5.54
C PHE A 107 9.17 -2.85 4.54
N TRP A 108 9.98 -3.40 3.65
CA TRP A 108 10.72 -2.65 2.65
C TRP A 108 10.64 -3.37 1.29
N ASP A 109 9.93 -2.79 0.32
CA ASP A 109 9.83 -3.34 -1.02
C ASP A 109 11.18 -3.24 -1.75
N SER A 110 11.54 -4.29 -2.46
CA SER A 110 12.84 -4.49 -3.10
C SER A 110 13.13 -3.58 -4.31
N ASP A 111 12.35 -2.51 -4.49
CA ASP A 111 12.49 -1.46 -5.49
C ASP A 111 12.25 -0.05 -4.91
N VAL A 112 12.44 0.11 -3.60
CA VAL A 112 12.27 1.37 -2.87
C VAL A 112 13.60 1.85 -2.29
N ILE A 113 13.88 3.14 -2.38
CA ILE A 113 15.07 3.79 -1.80
C ILE A 113 14.61 4.90 -0.85
N PRO A 114 14.81 4.75 0.46
CA PRO A 114 14.47 5.77 1.45
C PRO A 114 15.61 6.79 1.61
N PRO A 115 15.34 7.97 2.17
CA PRO A 115 16.36 8.79 2.81
C PRO A 115 17.04 8.05 3.97
N GLU A 116 18.34 8.20 4.13
CA GLU A 116 19.15 7.49 5.14
C GLU A 116 18.62 7.64 6.57
N SER A 117 18.14 8.85 6.92
CA SER A 117 17.64 9.21 8.26
C SER A 117 16.19 8.83 8.51
N LEU A 118 15.42 8.40 7.49
CA LEU A 118 13.97 8.22 7.58
C LEU A 118 13.58 7.17 8.63
N LEU A 119 14.26 6.03 8.64
CA LEU A 119 13.98 4.96 9.62
C LEU A 119 14.13 5.46 11.06
N LYS A 120 15.22 6.18 11.36
CA LYS A 120 15.47 6.75 12.69
C LYS A 120 14.36 7.71 13.11
N LYS A 121 13.94 8.62 12.20
CA LYS A 121 12.83 9.55 12.44
C LYS A 121 11.51 8.83 12.70
N MET A 122 11.20 7.78 11.96
CA MET A 122 9.98 6.98 12.18
C MET A 122 10.00 6.31 13.57
N ILE A 123 11.13 5.79 14.00
CA ILE A 123 11.30 5.18 15.33
C ILE A 123 11.15 6.24 16.42
N GLU A 124 11.78 7.41 16.28
CA GLU A 124 11.66 8.51 17.23
C GLU A 124 10.21 8.96 17.44
N ILE A 125 9.43 9.03 16.36
CA ILE A 125 7.99 9.34 16.42
C ILE A 125 7.24 8.26 17.22
N MET A 126 7.49 6.98 16.93
CA MET A 126 6.83 5.87 17.60
C MET A 126 7.23 5.70 19.07
N GLU A 127 8.47 6.05 19.44
CA GLU A 127 8.92 6.01 20.84
C GLU A 127 8.33 7.16 21.66
N LYS A 128 8.05 8.31 21.04
CA LYS A 128 7.42 9.46 21.69
C LYS A 128 5.90 9.33 21.87
N GLN A 129 5.24 8.49 21.07
CA GLN A 129 3.78 8.36 21.05
C GLN A 129 3.38 6.88 21.01
N ASP A 130 2.92 6.39 22.16
CA ASP A 130 2.59 4.96 22.34
C ASP A 130 1.37 4.50 21.55
N ASP A 131 0.46 5.41 21.22
CA ASP A 131 -0.75 5.15 20.46
C ASP A 131 -0.50 5.03 18.94
N ILE A 132 0.69 5.37 18.45
CA ILE A 132 1.07 5.14 17.06
C ILE A 132 1.55 3.70 16.91
N GLY A 133 0.92 2.97 16.01
CA GLY A 133 1.25 1.56 15.76
C GLY A 133 1.91 1.30 14.42
N ILE A 134 1.61 2.14 13.43
CA ILE A 134 2.10 2.01 12.05
C ILE A 134 2.49 3.39 11.52
N ILE A 135 3.68 3.48 10.92
CA ILE A 135 4.09 4.65 10.13
C ILE A 135 4.62 4.14 8.80
N GLY A 136 4.12 4.68 7.68
CA GLY A 136 4.61 4.34 6.36
C GLY A 136 4.91 5.55 5.50
N ALA A 137 5.83 5.40 4.57
CA ALA A 137 6.25 6.46 3.68
C ALA A 137 5.41 6.49 2.39
N ASP A 138 5.11 7.70 1.90
CA ASP A 138 4.53 7.90 0.57
C ASP A 138 5.60 7.72 -0.50
N TYR A 139 5.18 7.45 -1.74
CA TYR A 139 6.09 7.22 -2.86
C TYR A 139 6.20 8.43 -3.76
N PHE A 140 7.43 8.70 -4.23
CA PHE A 140 7.62 9.49 -5.44
C PHE A 140 8.32 8.65 -6.52
N TYR A 141 8.11 9.01 -7.76
CA TYR A 141 8.71 8.34 -8.92
C TYR A 141 9.73 9.27 -9.58
N ASN A 142 10.76 8.74 -10.20
CA ASN A 142 11.87 9.50 -10.83
C ASN A 142 11.43 10.71 -11.67
N SER A 143 10.20 10.72 -12.18
CA SER A 143 9.67 11.81 -13.03
C SER A 143 9.06 12.99 -12.26
N TYR A 144 8.99 12.96 -10.92
CA TYR A 144 8.26 13.94 -10.08
C TYR A 144 9.07 14.53 -8.93
N LEU A 145 10.40 14.52 -9.01
CA LEU A 145 11.30 15.05 -7.97
C LEU A 145 11.02 16.52 -7.59
N LYS A 146 10.42 17.32 -8.48
CA LYS A 146 10.12 18.75 -8.21
C LYS A 146 8.85 19.00 -7.41
N GLU A 147 7.89 18.10 -7.38
CA GLU A 147 6.60 18.32 -6.69
C GLU A 147 6.52 17.69 -5.29
N ALA A 148 7.36 16.71 -4.99
CA ALA A 148 7.34 15.99 -3.71
C ALA A 148 7.89 16.83 -2.54
N SER A 149 8.77 17.79 -2.81
CA SER A 149 9.44 18.62 -1.78
C SER A 149 8.52 19.61 -1.05
N ASN A 150 7.29 19.84 -1.56
CA ASN A 150 6.36 20.83 -0.98
C ASN A 150 5.24 20.25 -0.11
N LYS A 151 5.22 18.94 0.15
CA LYS A 151 4.27 18.34 1.10
C LYS A 151 4.89 18.19 2.48
N THR A 152 5.10 19.31 3.14
CA THR A 152 5.40 19.37 4.58
C THR A 152 4.12 19.15 5.39
N ASN A 153 3.59 17.93 5.42
CA ASN A 153 2.50 17.60 6.34
C ASN A 153 2.96 16.48 7.26
N VAL A 154 3.37 16.88 8.43
CA VAL A 154 3.83 16.02 9.51
C VAL A 154 2.68 15.15 10.01
N ASN A 155 2.89 13.81 10.00
CA ASN A 155 2.06 12.86 10.74
C ASN A 155 0.55 12.88 10.46
N ILE A 156 0.13 12.83 9.18
CA ILE A 156 -1.29 12.73 8.85
C ILE A 156 -1.80 11.35 9.20
N GLU A 157 -2.80 11.26 10.07
CA GLU A 157 -3.50 10.02 10.35
C GLU A 157 -4.28 9.53 9.11
N THR A 158 -4.17 8.24 8.82
CA THR A 158 -4.80 7.61 7.66
C THR A 158 -5.50 6.30 8.01
N HIS A 159 -6.34 5.82 7.12
CA HIS A 159 -7.02 4.52 7.26
C HIS A 159 -6.31 3.37 6.52
N ALA A 160 -5.42 3.68 5.59
CA ALA A 160 -4.65 2.69 4.86
C ALA A 160 -3.32 3.28 4.39
N ILE A 161 -2.31 2.42 4.23
CA ILE A 161 -0.95 2.78 3.88
C ILE A 161 -0.35 1.69 3.00
N TYR A 162 0.57 2.07 2.11
CA TYR A 162 1.34 1.10 1.33
C TYR A 162 2.43 0.47 2.18
N MET A 163 2.62 -0.84 2.06
CA MET A 163 3.59 -1.57 2.90
C MET A 163 5.03 -1.54 2.38
N GLY A 164 5.33 -0.76 1.33
CA GLY A 164 6.64 -0.82 0.69
C GLY A 164 7.77 -0.10 1.43
N PHE A 165 7.48 0.78 2.38
CA PHE A 165 8.41 1.28 3.41
C PHE A 165 7.60 1.67 4.65
N THR A 166 7.27 0.66 5.46
CA THR A 166 6.32 0.81 6.56
C THR A 166 6.81 0.13 7.83
N LEU A 167 6.94 0.93 8.89
CA LEU A 167 7.33 0.50 10.23
C LEU A 167 6.10 0.12 11.04
N ILE A 168 6.10 -1.06 11.64
CA ILE A 168 5.00 -1.63 12.44
C ILE A 168 5.52 -2.07 13.81
N LYS A 169 4.81 -1.68 14.87
CA LYS A 169 5.08 -2.20 16.22
C LYS A 169 4.77 -3.70 16.29
N ARG A 170 5.66 -4.51 16.86
CA ARG A 170 5.42 -5.95 17.14
C ARG A 170 4.10 -6.18 17.84
N LYS A 171 3.74 -5.35 18.81
CA LYS A 171 2.49 -5.44 19.56
C LYS A 171 1.23 -5.51 18.68
N ILE A 172 1.24 -4.88 17.49
CA ILE A 172 0.14 -5.01 16.52
C ILE A 172 0.10 -6.42 15.95
N LEU A 173 1.26 -6.97 15.59
CA LEU A 173 1.35 -8.30 14.99
C LEU A 173 0.97 -9.41 15.98
N ASP A 174 1.16 -9.16 17.28
CA ASP A 174 0.70 -10.05 18.33
C ASP A 174 -0.83 -10.03 18.51
N LEU A 175 -1.48 -8.90 18.15
CA LEU A 175 -2.94 -8.73 18.22
C LEU A 175 -3.67 -9.12 16.92
N ILE A 176 -2.99 -8.94 15.78
CA ILE A 176 -3.56 -9.16 14.45
C ILE A 176 -2.78 -10.28 13.76
N SER A 177 -3.48 -11.30 13.31
CA SER A 177 -2.88 -12.47 12.59
C SER A 177 -2.27 -12.03 11.26
N GLY A 178 -1.08 -11.46 11.21
CA GLY A 178 -0.35 -11.15 9.99
C GLY A 178 -1.19 -10.65 8.79
N PHE A 179 -0.72 -10.94 7.59
CA PHE A 179 -1.41 -10.61 6.34
C PHE A 179 -2.28 -11.78 5.86
N ASN A 180 -3.38 -11.48 5.17
CA ASN A 180 -4.24 -12.49 4.56
C ASN A 180 -3.58 -13.05 3.30
N GLU A 181 -3.14 -14.31 3.35
CA GLU A 181 -2.40 -14.99 2.27
C GLU A 181 -3.27 -15.37 1.07
N ASP A 182 -4.60 -15.36 1.23
CA ASP A 182 -5.54 -15.59 0.14
C ASP A 182 -5.64 -14.38 -0.81
N LEU A 183 -5.11 -13.21 -0.41
CA LEU A 183 -5.09 -12.02 -1.24
C LEU A 183 -3.83 -11.96 -2.10
N THR A 184 -4.00 -11.67 -3.38
CA THR A 184 -2.88 -11.34 -4.29
C THR A 184 -2.61 -9.84 -4.31
N VAL A 185 -3.65 -9.02 -4.07
CA VAL A 185 -3.57 -7.55 -4.00
C VAL A 185 -4.50 -6.99 -2.94
N GLY A 186 -4.11 -5.83 -2.35
CA GLY A 186 -4.90 -5.15 -1.33
C GLY A 186 -4.74 -5.74 0.06
N GLU A 187 -3.73 -6.57 0.25
CA GLU A 187 -3.31 -7.15 1.53
C GLU A 187 -2.90 -6.07 2.53
N ASP A 188 -2.35 -4.95 2.05
CA ASP A 188 -2.00 -3.77 2.83
C ASP A 188 -3.25 -3.06 3.38
N THR A 189 -4.24 -2.87 2.54
CA THR A 189 -5.52 -2.27 2.90
C THR A 189 -6.29 -3.16 3.87
N ASP A 190 -6.36 -4.47 3.60
CA ASP A 190 -6.96 -5.46 4.49
C ASP A 190 -6.32 -5.42 5.89
N PHE A 191 -4.98 -5.45 5.94
CA PHE A 191 -4.22 -5.41 7.19
C PHE A 191 -4.51 -4.11 7.97
N CYS A 192 -4.44 -2.95 7.33
CA CYS A 192 -4.72 -1.66 7.97
C CYS A 192 -6.15 -1.56 8.51
N ILE A 193 -7.14 -2.07 7.77
CA ILE A 193 -8.54 -2.08 8.21
C ILE A 193 -8.68 -2.98 9.45
N ARG A 194 -8.09 -4.19 9.44
CA ARG A 194 -8.12 -5.09 10.63
C ARG A 194 -7.45 -4.44 11.85
N VAL A 195 -6.36 -3.73 11.67
CA VAL A 195 -5.72 -2.96 12.76
C VAL A 195 -6.67 -1.91 13.31
N LYS A 196 -7.33 -1.12 12.47
CA LYS A 196 -8.28 -0.08 12.89
C LYS A 196 -9.54 -0.64 13.55
N GLU A 197 -10.04 -1.79 13.10
CA GLU A 197 -11.25 -2.41 13.66
C GLU A 197 -10.99 -3.11 15.01
N ASN A 198 -9.77 -3.62 15.23
CA ASN A 198 -9.47 -4.47 16.38
C ASN A 198 -8.49 -3.83 17.39
N THR A 199 -7.97 -2.63 17.10
CA THR A 199 -7.03 -1.95 17.99
C THR A 199 -7.34 -0.46 18.08
N LYS A 200 -6.70 0.22 19.06
CA LYS A 200 -6.75 1.69 19.17
C LYS A 200 -5.54 2.37 18.55
N PHE A 201 -4.68 1.63 17.87
CA PHE A 201 -3.48 2.18 17.28
C PHE A 201 -3.78 3.08 16.09
N LYS A 202 -3.04 4.18 16.02
CA LYS A 202 -3.04 5.11 14.89
C LYS A 202 -2.13 4.61 13.79
N ILE A 203 -2.51 4.93 12.55
CA ILE A 203 -1.72 4.70 11.34
C ILE A 203 -1.38 6.07 10.77
N LEU A 204 -0.11 6.37 10.58
CA LEU A 204 0.35 7.68 10.12
C LEU A 204 1.12 7.57 8.81
N TRP A 205 0.96 8.61 7.96
CA TRP A 205 1.91 8.85 6.89
C TRP A 205 3.17 9.54 7.43
N SER A 206 4.33 9.06 7.00
CA SER A 206 5.60 9.76 7.22
C SER A 206 5.64 11.07 6.42
N PRO A 207 6.24 12.13 6.93
CA PRO A 207 6.40 13.40 6.20
C PRO A 207 7.35 13.27 5.01
N GLU A 208 8.29 12.33 5.08
CA GLU A 208 9.29 12.12 4.05
C GLU A 208 8.89 10.98 3.11
N PRO A 209 8.79 11.25 1.80
CA PRO A 209 8.50 10.23 0.81
C PRO A 209 9.75 9.40 0.50
N VAL A 210 9.54 8.21 -0.06
CA VAL A 210 10.60 7.32 -0.55
C VAL A 210 10.58 7.23 -2.07
N LEU A 211 11.76 7.06 -2.68
CA LEU A 211 11.88 6.86 -4.11
C LEU A 211 11.46 5.44 -4.48
N HIS A 212 10.40 5.30 -5.27
CA HIS A 212 10.02 4.02 -5.86
C HIS A 212 10.62 3.91 -7.26
N LEU A 213 11.56 3.00 -7.42
CA LEU A 213 12.21 2.72 -8.69
C LEU A 213 11.22 2.09 -9.68
N LYS A 214 11.29 2.49 -10.94
CA LYS A 214 10.52 1.92 -12.04
C LYS A 214 11.44 1.66 -13.22
N ARG A 215 11.21 0.57 -13.94
CA ARG A 215 11.82 0.36 -15.24
C ARG A 215 11.25 1.37 -16.24
N GLU A 216 12.04 1.78 -17.22
CA GLU A 216 11.55 2.71 -18.26
C GLU A 216 10.32 2.17 -19.00
N GLU A 217 10.28 0.87 -19.24
CA GLU A 217 9.14 0.17 -19.86
C GLU A 217 7.86 0.23 -19.04
N ASP A 218 7.96 0.33 -17.69
CA ASP A 218 6.81 0.46 -16.79
C ASP A 218 6.28 1.90 -16.73
N LEU A 219 7.10 2.88 -17.14
CA LEU A 219 6.73 4.30 -17.18
C LEU A 219 5.94 4.67 -18.44
N ARG A 220 5.80 3.78 -19.41
CA ARG A 220 5.03 4.02 -20.65
C ARG A 220 3.55 4.17 -20.32
N LYS A 221 3.12 5.44 -20.25
CA LYS A 221 1.74 5.85 -20.05
C LYS A 221 1.01 5.86 -21.40
N GLY A 222 -0.15 5.24 -21.49
CA GLY A 222 -0.99 5.29 -22.69
C GLY A 222 -2.22 4.40 -22.55
N VAL A 223 -3.00 4.28 -23.62
CA VAL A 223 -4.21 3.43 -23.66
C VAL A 223 -3.88 1.99 -23.28
N THR A 224 -2.73 1.47 -23.70
CA THR A 224 -2.25 0.12 -23.34
C THR A 224 -2.03 -0.04 -21.83
N GLY A 225 -1.53 0.98 -21.14
CA GLY A 225 -1.38 0.98 -19.69
C GLY A 225 -2.72 0.97 -18.97
N LEU A 226 -3.68 1.78 -19.44
CA LEU A 226 -5.06 1.78 -18.92
C LEU A 226 -5.73 0.42 -19.11
N LEU A 227 -5.62 -0.18 -20.30
CA LEU A 227 -6.21 -1.49 -20.57
C LEU A 227 -5.59 -2.60 -19.70
N LYS A 228 -4.26 -2.60 -19.53
CA LYS A 228 -3.58 -3.53 -18.61
C LYS A 228 -4.10 -3.37 -17.18
N TRP A 229 -4.26 -2.14 -16.72
CA TRP A 229 -4.75 -1.84 -15.37
C TRP A 229 -6.22 -2.22 -15.16
N LEU A 230 -7.10 -1.98 -16.15
CA LEU A 230 -8.49 -2.44 -16.12
C LEU A 230 -8.56 -3.98 -16.11
N LYS A 231 -7.76 -4.63 -16.96
CA LYS A 231 -7.65 -6.09 -17.02
C LYS A 231 -7.17 -6.67 -15.67
N PHE A 232 -6.17 -6.07 -15.05
CA PHE A 232 -5.68 -6.46 -13.73
C PHE A 232 -6.78 -6.35 -12.66
N ASN A 233 -7.52 -5.24 -12.61
CA ASN A 233 -8.63 -5.09 -11.67
C ASN A 233 -9.77 -6.06 -11.93
N PHE A 234 -10.04 -6.40 -13.20
CA PHE A 234 -11.07 -7.37 -13.55
C PHE A 234 -10.68 -8.80 -13.15
N TYR A 235 -9.53 -9.28 -13.60
CA TYR A 235 -9.14 -10.67 -13.39
C TYR A 235 -8.53 -10.92 -12.01
N THR A 236 -7.55 -10.15 -11.60
CA THR A 236 -6.80 -10.43 -10.37
C THR A 236 -7.56 -9.95 -9.13
N ARG A 237 -7.85 -8.66 -9.04
CA ARG A 237 -8.58 -8.13 -7.88
C ARG A 237 -10.01 -8.64 -7.78
N GLY A 238 -10.68 -8.81 -8.91
CA GLY A 238 -12.04 -9.36 -8.95
C GLY A 238 -12.09 -10.78 -8.41
N GLU A 239 -11.11 -11.61 -8.79
CA GLU A 239 -10.99 -12.99 -8.29
C GLU A 239 -10.70 -13.03 -6.80
N ASP A 240 -9.68 -12.30 -6.33
CA ASP A 240 -9.33 -12.24 -4.92
C ASP A 240 -10.54 -11.86 -4.04
N TYR A 241 -11.23 -10.79 -4.41
CA TYR A 241 -12.40 -10.36 -3.64
C TYR A 241 -13.59 -11.31 -3.75
N ALA A 242 -13.79 -11.99 -4.87
CA ALA A 242 -14.83 -13.00 -4.99
C ALA A 242 -14.58 -14.20 -4.07
N ILE A 243 -13.32 -14.65 -3.97
CA ILE A 243 -12.93 -15.80 -3.13
C ILE A 243 -12.96 -15.45 -1.65
N THR A 244 -12.42 -14.29 -1.28
CA THR A 244 -12.15 -13.93 0.11
C THR A 244 -13.24 -13.09 0.77
N PHE A 245 -14.31 -12.70 0.03
CA PHE A 245 -15.32 -11.75 0.49
C PHE A 245 -15.88 -12.04 1.90
N LYS A 246 -16.13 -13.31 2.23
CA LYS A 246 -16.68 -13.70 3.55
C LYS A 246 -15.75 -13.32 4.70
N ASN A 247 -14.45 -13.39 4.47
CA ASN A 247 -13.40 -13.19 5.48
C ASN A 247 -12.87 -11.75 5.52
N LEU A 248 -13.32 -10.88 4.59
CA LEU A 248 -12.87 -9.50 4.53
C LEU A 248 -13.43 -8.66 5.68
N PRO A 249 -12.68 -7.65 6.15
CA PRO A 249 -13.15 -6.68 7.12
C PRO A 249 -14.41 -5.95 6.67
N ARG A 250 -15.25 -5.52 7.63
CA ARG A 250 -16.55 -4.88 7.36
C ARG A 250 -16.44 -3.67 6.41
N LEU A 251 -15.48 -2.78 6.66
CA LEU A 251 -15.30 -1.58 5.83
C LEU A 251 -14.91 -1.92 4.39
N LEU A 252 -14.11 -2.95 4.20
CA LEU A 252 -13.73 -3.40 2.85
C LEU A 252 -14.92 -4.05 2.12
N LYS A 253 -15.76 -4.82 2.82
CA LYS A 253 -17.02 -5.33 2.26
C LYS A 253 -17.93 -4.21 1.79
N ILE A 254 -18.11 -3.16 2.59
CA ILE A 254 -18.93 -1.99 2.23
C ILE A 254 -18.38 -1.33 0.95
N ARG A 255 -17.06 -1.16 0.87
CA ARG A 255 -16.39 -0.59 -0.31
C ARG A 255 -16.59 -1.46 -1.56
N ILE A 256 -16.51 -2.78 -1.43
CA ILE A 256 -16.74 -3.72 -2.54
C ILE A 256 -18.20 -3.67 -2.98
N ILE A 257 -19.15 -3.67 -2.04
CA ILE A 257 -20.59 -3.52 -2.35
C ILE A 257 -20.83 -2.21 -3.11
N TYR A 258 -20.24 -1.11 -2.69
CA TYR A 258 -20.31 0.16 -3.41
C TYR A 258 -19.80 0.02 -4.85
N TYR A 259 -18.66 -0.64 -5.07
CA TYR A 259 -18.14 -0.89 -6.41
C TYR A 259 -19.07 -1.78 -7.25
N LEU A 260 -19.70 -2.79 -6.67
CA LEU A 260 -20.67 -3.66 -7.37
C LEU A 260 -21.90 -2.89 -7.90
N LEU A 261 -22.20 -1.76 -7.30
CA LEU A 261 -23.28 -0.88 -7.73
C LEU A 261 -22.87 0.08 -8.87
N LEU A 262 -21.58 0.38 -9.04
CA LEU A 262 -21.11 1.35 -10.03
C LEU A 262 -21.49 1.04 -11.51
N PRO A 263 -21.58 -0.22 -11.99
CA PRO A 263 -22.01 -0.50 -13.36
C PRO A 263 -23.40 0.02 -13.70
N GLN A 264 -24.27 0.19 -12.72
CA GLN A 264 -25.63 0.72 -12.94
C GLN A 264 -25.61 2.15 -13.51
N ILE A 265 -24.51 2.91 -13.30
CA ILE A 265 -24.30 4.23 -13.88
C ILE A 265 -24.48 4.22 -15.38
N PHE A 266 -24.00 3.20 -16.10
CA PHE A 266 -24.15 3.10 -17.56
C PHE A 266 -25.60 2.92 -18.02
N ILE A 267 -26.45 2.38 -17.17
CA ILE A 267 -27.88 2.21 -17.46
C ILE A 267 -28.64 3.47 -17.07
N VAL A 268 -28.37 4.00 -15.87
CA VAL A 268 -29.10 5.14 -15.31
C VAL A 268 -28.74 6.45 -16.00
N THR A 269 -27.47 6.66 -16.39
CA THR A 269 -27.04 7.91 -17.02
C THR A 269 -27.76 8.23 -18.34
N PRO A 270 -27.87 7.30 -19.32
CA PRO A 270 -28.63 7.57 -20.55
C PRO A 270 -30.11 7.85 -20.29
N ILE A 271 -30.73 7.11 -19.36
CA ILE A 271 -32.14 7.32 -18.97
C ILE A 271 -32.31 8.71 -18.36
N MET A 272 -31.42 9.08 -17.44
CA MET A 272 -31.44 10.40 -16.79
C MET A 272 -31.25 11.53 -17.82
N VAL A 273 -30.27 11.40 -18.72
CA VAL A 273 -30.04 12.40 -19.76
C VAL A 273 -31.26 12.53 -20.69
N TYR A 274 -31.84 11.41 -21.10
CA TYR A 274 -33.08 11.41 -21.89
C TYR A 274 -34.22 12.13 -21.16
N GLN A 275 -34.50 11.77 -19.91
CA GLN A 275 -35.57 12.37 -19.12
C GLN A 275 -35.35 13.87 -18.90
N LEU A 276 -34.13 14.32 -18.56
CA LEU A 276 -33.84 15.74 -18.36
C LEU A 276 -33.94 16.54 -19.66
N THR A 277 -33.62 15.93 -20.81
CA THR A 277 -33.63 16.61 -22.09
C THR A 277 -35.00 16.68 -22.73
N PHE A 278 -35.74 15.59 -22.71
CA PHE A 278 -36.99 15.44 -23.47
C PHE A 278 -38.25 15.47 -22.61
N THR A 279 -38.15 15.16 -21.31
CA THR A 279 -39.32 15.11 -20.39
C THR A 279 -38.94 15.69 -19.01
N PRO A 280 -38.57 16.98 -18.93
CA PRO A 280 -38.16 17.58 -17.67
C PRO A 280 -39.34 17.67 -16.71
N THR A 281 -39.33 16.84 -15.68
CA THR A 281 -40.39 16.74 -14.65
C THR A 281 -39.74 16.71 -13.27
N ILE A 282 -40.56 16.84 -12.21
CA ILE A 282 -40.11 16.68 -10.83
C ILE A 282 -39.46 15.29 -10.63
N SER A 283 -40.01 14.25 -11.31
CA SER A 283 -39.42 12.91 -11.25
C SER A 283 -38.02 12.84 -11.85
N SER A 284 -37.74 13.58 -12.94
CA SER A 284 -36.40 13.68 -13.53
C SER A 284 -35.42 14.33 -12.59
N LEU A 285 -35.83 15.35 -11.83
CA LEU A 285 -35.04 15.98 -10.80
C LEU A 285 -34.71 15.03 -9.64
N LEU A 286 -35.71 14.23 -9.19
CA LEU A 286 -35.49 13.21 -8.16
C LEU A 286 -34.49 12.14 -8.62
N VAL A 287 -34.57 11.69 -9.87
CA VAL A 287 -33.60 10.74 -10.46
C VAL A 287 -32.19 11.36 -10.44
N LEU A 288 -32.05 12.64 -10.83
CA LEU A 288 -30.78 13.34 -10.80
C LEU A 288 -30.20 13.43 -9.37
N ILE A 289 -31.03 13.80 -8.40
CA ILE A 289 -30.62 13.89 -6.98
C ILE A 289 -30.17 12.51 -6.49
N THR A 290 -30.93 11.46 -6.77
CA THR A 290 -30.58 10.08 -6.40
C THR A 290 -29.27 9.66 -7.03
N TYR A 291 -29.05 9.97 -8.30
CA TYR A 291 -27.79 9.70 -9.01
C TYR A 291 -26.60 10.44 -8.38
N LEU A 292 -26.72 11.73 -8.09
CA LEU A 292 -25.68 12.51 -7.45
C LEU A 292 -25.38 12.02 -6.02
N THR A 293 -26.42 11.68 -5.25
CA THR A 293 -26.27 11.10 -3.91
C THR A 293 -25.54 9.76 -3.97
N TYR A 294 -25.78 8.96 -5.00
CA TYR A 294 -25.12 7.70 -5.22
C TYR A 294 -23.63 7.85 -5.54
N LEU A 295 -23.24 8.87 -6.31
CA LEU A 295 -21.83 9.16 -6.62
C LEU A 295 -21.10 9.88 -5.48
N ALA A 296 -21.81 10.59 -4.63
CA ALA A 296 -21.26 11.48 -3.60
C ALA A 296 -20.21 10.82 -2.67
N PRO A 297 -20.41 9.59 -2.14
CA PRO A 297 -19.43 8.96 -1.26
C PRO A 297 -18.07 8.75 -1.92
N GLY A 298 -18.05 8.26 -3.18
CA GLY A 298 -16.81 8.06 -3.93
C GLY A 298 -16.13 9.37 -4.26
N MET A 299 -16.88 10.38 -4.69
CA MET A 299 -16.38 11.72 -4.97
C MET A 299 -15.84 12.40 -3.71
N TYR A 300 -16.55 12.29 -2.59
CA TYR A 300 -16.13 12.88 -1.31
C TYR A 300 -14.78 12.33 -0.85
N LEU A 301 -14.57 11.01 -0.94
CA LEU A 301 -13.31 10.38 -0.55
C LEU A 301 -12.14 10.90 -1.36
N GLU A 302 -12.34 11.19 -2.65
CA GLU A 302 -11.28 11.72 -3.52
C GLU A 302 -11.02 13.22 -3.33
N VAL A 303 -12.04 13.99 -2.96
CA VAL A 303 -11.93 15.43 -2.74
C VAL A 303 -11.33 15.75 -1.37
N LYS A 304 -11.62 14.96 -0.36
CA LYS A 304 -11.18 15.21 1.04
C LYS A 304 -9.67 15.42 1.19
N GLY A 305 -8.85 14.81 0.32
CA GLY A 305 -7.38 14.93 0.34
C GLY A 305 -6.79 15.80 -0.78
N SER A 306 -7.62 16.53 -1.56
CA SER A 306 -7.15 17.26 -2.74
C SER A 306 -8.04 18.47 -3.07
N THR A 307 -7.69 19.28 -4.10
CA THR A 307 -8.61 20.30 -4.61
C THR A 307 -9.79 19.64 -5.32
N LEU A 308 -10.98 20.28 -5.30
CA LEU A 308 -12.21 19.76 -5.93
C LEU A 308 -11.97 19.30 -7.38
N LYS A 309 -11.31 20.13 -8.21
CA LYS A 309 -11.00 19.81 -9.60
C LYS A 309 -10.15 18.53 -9.72
N ARG A 310 -9.10 18.41 -8.90
CA ARG A 310 -8.21 17.22 -8.91
C ARG A 310 -8.93 15.97 -8.43
N GLY A 311 -9.74 16.10 -7.39
CA GLY A 311 -10.56 15.00 -6.86
C GLY A 311 -11.55 14.47 -7.87
N LEU A 312 -12.30 15.35 -8.54
CA LEU A 312 -13.25 14.98 -9.60
C LEU A 312 -12.57 14.29 -10.79
N VAL A 313 -11.46 14.87 -11.28
CA VAL A 313 -10.68 14.27 -12.38
C VAL A 313 -10.19 12.88 -11.99
N ARG A 314 -9.68 12.70 -10.76
CA ARG A 314 -9.20 11.42 -10.26
C ARG A 314 -10.34 10.40 -10.15
N PHE A 315 -11.50 10.81 -9.63
CA PHE A 315 -12.68 9.96 -9.52
C PHE A 315 -13.14 9.45 -10.88
N PHE A 316 -13.43 10.34 -11.83
CA PHE A 316 -13.96 9.94 -13.14
C PHE A 316 -12.93 9.24 -14.04
N ARG A 317 -11.67 9.64 -13.98
CA ARG A 317 -10.62 9.08 -14.86
C ARG A 317 -10.08 7.73 -14.37
N PHE A 318 -10.03 7.51 -13.06
CA PHE A 318 -9.39 6.32 -12.50
C PHE A 318 -10.32 5.50 -11.62
N ASN A 319 -10.97 6.08 -10.62
CA ASN A 319 -11.67 5.28 -9.61
C ASN A 319 -12.97 4.69 -10.12
N MET A 320 -13.74 5.45 -10.89
CA MET A 320 -14.97 4.96 -11.49
C MET A 320 -14.70 3.82 -12.49
N PRO A 321 -13.80 3.96 -13.50
CA PRO A 321 -13.47 2.85 -14.40
C PRO A 321 -12.90 1.62 -13.67
N THR A 322 -12.07 1.83 -12.63
CA THR A 322 -11.55 0.72 -11.80
C THR A 322 -12.65 0.00 -11.07
N GLY A 323 -13.53 0.76 -10.41
CA GLY A 323 -14.65 0.18 -9.67
C GLY A 323 -15.57 -0.63 -10.58
N ILE A 324 -15.83 -0.15 -11.80
CA ILE A 324 -16.63 -0.87 -12.81
C ILE A 324 -15.93 -2.17 -13.23
N ALA A 325 -14.64 -2.11 -13.61
CA ALA A 325 -13.88 -3.29 -14.00
C ALA A 325 -13.81 -4.32 -12.86
N LEU A 326 -13.60 -3.86 -11.64
CA LEU A 326 -13.59 -4.70 -10.45
C LEU A 326 -14.94 -5.38 -10.20
N SER A 327 -16.05 -4.65 -10.35
CA SER A 327 -17.41 -5.18 -10.17
C SER A 327 -17.70 -6.31 -11.13
N TYR A 328 -17.45 -6.09 -12.42
CA TYR A 328 -17.63 -7.14 -13.42
C TYR A 328 -16.70 -8.33 -13.17
N GLY A 329 -15.47 -8.09 -12.71
CA GLY A 329 -14.54 -9.14 -12.33
C GLY A 329 -15.07 -10.00 -11.18
N ILE A 330 -15.56 -9.38 -10.11
CA ILE A 330 -16.13 -10.09 -8.96
C ILE A 330 -17.35 -10.93 -9.40
N ILE A 331 -18.28 -10.35 -10.15
CA ILE A 331 -19.47 -11.05 -10.64
C ILE A 331 -19.06 -12.24 -11.52
N PHE A 332 -18.13 -12.02 -12.48
CA PHE A 332 -17.63 -13.07 -13.37
C PHE A 332 -17.05 -14.26 -12.59
N HIS A 333 -16.20 -14.01 -11.60
CA HIS A 333 -15.56 -15.06 -10.82
C HIS A 333 -16.53 -15.76 -9.86
N LEU A 334 -17.50 -15.05 -9.28
CA LEU A 334 -18.59 -15.65 -8.51
C LEU A 334 -19.44 -16.59 -9.37
N MET A 335 -19.85 -16.16 -10.58
CA MET A 335 -20.59 -17.01 -11.52
C MET A 335 -19.78 -18.26 -11.90
N LYS A 336 -18.51 -18.09 -12.26
CA LYS A 336 -17.60 -19.19 -12.59
C LYS A 336 -17.49 -20.21 -11.45
N SER A 337 -17.45 -19.76 -10.19
CA SER A 337 -17.40 -20.63 -9.02
C SER A 337 -18.69 -21.44 -8.82
N ILE A 338 -19.85 -20.84 -9.13
CA ILE A 338 -21.16 -21.51 -9.05
C ILE A 338 -21.27 -22.61 -10.11
N PHE A 339 -20.86 -22.33 -11.35
CA PHE A 339 -20.90 -23.32 -12.44
C PHE A 339 -19.91 -24.46 -12.25
N ARG A 340 -18.72 -24.20 -11.67
CA ARG A 340 -17.76 -25.28 -11.32
C ARG A 340 -18.21 -26.23 -10.22
N LYS A 341 -19.13 -25.81 -9.34
CA LYS A 341 -19.69 -26.67 -8.27
C LYS A 341 -20.87 -27.53 -8.77
N ARG A 342 -21.38 -27.29 -9.96
CA ARG A 342 -22.52 -28.02 -10.55
C ARG A 342 -22.13 -29.02 -11.66
N GLY A 343 -20.89 -29.07 -12.04
CA GLY A 343 -20.29 -30.06 -12.92
C GLY A 343 -19.20 -30.85 -12.18
#